data_6dd7ea8ea2df4bada0315f8d5594c631
#
_entry.id   6dd7ea8ea2df4bada0315f8d5594c631
#
_cell.length_a   1.000
_cell.length_b   1.000
_cell.length_c   1.000
_cell.angle_alpha   90.00
_cell.angle_beta   90.00
_cell.angle_gamma   90.00
#
_symmetry.space_group_name_H-M   'P 1'
#
loop_
_entity.id
_entity.type
_entity.pdbx_description
1 polymer ?
#
loop_
_entity_poly.entity_id
_entity_poly.type
_entity_poly.pdbx_seq_one_letter_code
_entity_poly.pdbx_strand_id
1 'polypeptide(L)'
;MNITSVTDVLNGELVNSPFISFIYSFRLNVSKVKEGDLFFAKSTQDIKQALSAGAFCIVYDLENVEILDDEIAWIKVANLQKSIYSLIRYKLALKNLNAYYCDDYSYHLLEEQRFSDTYLINKDIDKFISSIQDINENDYIFSNDKELLSSVYPNYNTFNKNHKIQNFIEHSMFETSFTSYEEYFQRLRVPKLYINSMLDVYLFNKRDFDFSKIKNSNYFKPIFVDKQLSIIEHGKSERFIICQNDNDDLNKNEIKFLNKHFSYGKIVYLSKKDNSLLSSKIKILNDLQNLKSILKECNFNACYIIGFSYNDIIKVLDNTKKEQTLF
;
A
#
# COMPACT_ATOMS: atom_id res chain seq x y z
N MET A 1 1.22 28.72 7.64
CA MET A 1 -0.18 28.97 8.02
C MET A 1 -0.22 29.74 9.33
N ASN A 2 -1.21 30.61 9.49
CA ASN A 2 -1.46 31.31 10.74
C ASN A 2 -2.04 30.34 11.79
N ILE A 3 -1.66 30.48 13.05
CA ILE A 3 -2.10 29.62 14.17
C ILE A 3 -3.62 29.61 14.32
N THR A 4 -4.27 30.79 14.24
CA THR A 4 -5.73 30.85 14.31
C THR A 4 -6.41 30.03 13.24
N SER A 5 -5.97 30.18 11.97
CA SER A 5 -6.50 29.36 10.85
C SER A 5 -6.22 27.87 11.02
N VAL A 6 -5.08 27.51 11.60
CA VAL A 6 -4.78 26.11 11.91
C VAL A 6 -5.74 25.58 12.96
N THR A 7 -5.94 26.32 14.06
CA THR A 7 -6.87 25.95 15.14
C THR A 7 -8.29 25.72 14.61
N ASP A 8 -8.78 26.61 13.74
CA ASP A 8 -10.09 26.47 13.11
C ASP A 8 -10.19 25.23 12.21
N VAL A 9 -9.17 24.98 11.35
CA VAL A 9 -9.12 23.81 10.47
C VAL A 9 -9.08 22.49 11.25
N LEU A 10 -8.36 22.50 12.38
CA LEU A 10 -8.26 21.33 13.26
C LEU A 10 -9.52 21.12 14.11
N ASN A 11 -10.44 22.09 14.16
CA ASN A 11 -11.55 22.16 15.09
C ASN A 11 -11.06 21.93 16.53
N GLY A 12 -9.97 22.63 16.89
CA GLY A 12 -9.29 22.53 18.16
C GLY A 12 -9.50 23.74 19.04
N GLU A 13 -8.96 23.68 20.25
CA GLU A 13 -8.91 24.75 21.22
C GLU A 13 -7.45 25.19 21.42
N LEU A 14 -7.17 26.49 21.24
CA LEU A 14 -5.86 27.06 21.55
C LEU A 14 -5.80 27.27 23.07
N VAL A 15 -4.93 26.53 23.75
CA VAL A 15 -4.90 26.44 25.23
C VAL A 15 -4.10 27.56 25.86
N ASN A 16 -3.22 28.24 25.11
CA ASN A 16 -2.38 29.32 25.58
C ASN A 16 -2.44 30.54 24.64
N SER A 17 -1.70 31.58 24.98
CA SER A 17 -1.56 32.81 24.17
C SER A 17 -0.14 32.90 23.63
N PRO A 18 0.20 32.20 22.52
CA PRO A 18 1.56 32.11 22.02
C PRO A 18 2.06 33.42 21.42
N PHE A 19 3.37 33.66 21.50
CA PHE A 19 4.04 34.72 20.73
C PHE A 19 4.15 34.37 19.26
N ILE A 20 4.33 33.09 18.95
CA ILE A 20 4.42 32.59 17.59
C ILE A 20 3.04 32.61 16.95
N SER A 21 2.91 33.28 15.80
CA SER A 21 1.64 33.46 15.10
C SER A 21 1.47 32.59 13.85
N PHE A 22 2.49 31.85 13.40
CA PHE A 22 2.42 31.01 12.19
C PHE A 22 3.32 29.77 12.27
N ILE A 23 3.00 28.78 11.42
CA ILE A 23 3.77 27.57 11.20
C ILE A 23 4.19 27.42 9.73
N TYR A 24 5.30 26.74 9.47
CA TYR A 24 5.80 26.49 8.11
C TYR A 24 5.20 25.21 7.51
N SER A 25 5.29 24.09 8.23
CA SER A 25 4.83 22.78 7.81
C SER A 25 4.23 22.01 8.98
N PHE A 26 3.89 20.73 8.79
CA PHE A 26 3.41 19.87 9.85
C PHE A 26 3.98 18.47 9.74
N ARG A 27 4.12 17.77 10.89
CA ARG A 27 4.76 16.46 11.00
C ARG A 27 3.98 15.54 11.92
N LEU A 28 4.03 14.23 11.60
CA LEU A 28 3.51 13.15 12.46
C LEU A 28 4.62 12.35 13.13
N ASN A 29 5.83 12.38 12.55
CA ASN A 29 7.00 11.69 13.08
C ASN A 29 7.93 12.71 13.74
N VAL A 30 8.17 12.54 15.03
CA VAL A 30 9.00 13.45 15.83
C VAL A 30 10.43 13.59 15.29
N SER A 31 11.00 12.51 14.72
CA SER A 31 12.34 12.55 14.15
C SER A 31 12.48 13.43 12.89
N LYS A 32 11.36 13.83 12.30
CA LYS A 32 11.32 14.69 11.10
C LYS A 32 10.96 16.13 11.42
N VAL A 33 10.68 16.46 12.69
CA VAL A 33 10.33 17.82 13.12
C VAL A 33 11.52 18.73 12.90
N LYS A 34 11.24 19.92 12.39
CA LYS A 34 12.17 21.03 12.19
C LYS A 34 11.64 22.28 12.87
N GLU A 35 12.52 23.25 13.06
CA GLU A 35 12.12 24.57 13.56
C GLU A 35 10.99 25.17 12.71
N GLY A 36 9.94 25.63 13.37
CA GLY A 36 8.77 26.21 12.73
C GLY A 36 7.66 25.22 12.34
N ASP A 37 7.83 23.91 12.57
CA ASP A 37 6.81 22.93 12.26
C ASP A 37 5.70 22.85 13.33
N LEU A 38 4.51 22.45 12.88
CA LEU A 38 3.45 21.93 13.75
C LEU A 38 3.68 20.41 13.91
N PHE A 39 3.60 19.94 15.13
CA PHE A 39 3.73 18.51 15.44
C PHE A 39 2.45 17.93 16.06
N PHE A 40 1.98 16.79 15.54
CA PHE A 40 0.87 16.01 16.09
C PHE A 40 1.42 15.00 17.09
N ALA A 41 1.24 15.27 18.37
CA ALA A 41 1.81 14.47 19.46
C ALA A 41 0.90 13.32 19.87
N LYS A 42 1.44 12.10 19.93
CA LYS A 42 0.76 10.88 20.39
C LYS A 42 1.12 10.50 21.83
N SER A 43 2.19 11.08 22.35
CA SER A 43 2.65 10.86 23.73
C SER A 43 3.32 12.11 24.31
N THR A 44 3.39 12.21 25.62
CA THR A 44 4.11 13.30 26.32
C THR A 44 5.62 13.27 26.05
N GLN A 45 6.17 12.10 25.75
CA GLN A 45 7.58 11.97 25.38
C GLN A 45 7.85 12.59 24.00
N ASP A 46 6.94 12.38 23.03
CA ASP A 46 7.04 12.98 21.69
C ASP A 46 6.97 14.52 21.78
N ILE A 47 6.15 15.06 22.70
CA ILE A 47 6.07 16.50 22.95
C ILE A 47 7.44 17.07 23.32
N LYS A 48 8.11 16.48 24.31
CA LYS A 48 9.44 16.95 24.77
C LYS A 48 10.48 16.92 23.64
N GLN A 49 10.45 15.88 22.81
CA GLN A 49 11.34 15.76 21.68
C GLN A 49 11.05 16.79 20.58
N ALA A 50 9.76 17.03 20.30
CA ALA A 50 9.33 18.03 19.29
C ALA A 50 9.72 19.45 19.73
N LEU A 51 9.56 19.80 20.99
CA LEU A 51 10.01 21.07 21.55
C LEU A 51 11.53 21.24 21.40
N SER A 52 12.29 20.21 21.74
CA SER A 52 13.75 20.23 21.58
C SER A 52 14.19 20.35 20.12
N ALA A 53 13.34 19.93 19.16
CA ALA A 53 13.58 20.06 17.72
C ALA A 53 13.10 21.40 17.13
N GLY A 54 12.51 22.29 17.96
CA GLY A 54 12.06 23.63 17.56
C GLY A 54 10.67 23.69 16.95
N ALA A 55 9.75 22.81 17.37
CA ALA A 55 8.35 22.91 16.95
C ALA A 55 7.71 24.23 17.42
N PHE A 56 6.93 24.88 16.54
CA PHE A 56 6.21 26.10 16.83
C PHE A 56 4.77 25.87 17.28
N CYS A 57 4.25 24.66 17.08
CA CYS A 57 2.92 24.29 17.50
C CYS A 57 2.87 22.79 17.86
N ILE A 58 2.25 22.49 19.00
CA ILE A 58 1.95 21.13 19.44
C ILE A 58 0.43 20.92 19.38
N VAL A 59 0.00 19.87 18.66
CA VAL A 59 -1.41 19.44 18.58
C VAL A 59 -1.52 18.09 19.26
N TYR A 60 -2.51 17.93 20.15
CA TYR A 60 -2.67 16.71 20.94
C TYR A 60 -4.13 16.46 21.33
N ASP A 61 -4.47 15.19 21.61
CA ASP A 61 -5.73 14.75 22.19
C ASP A 61 -5.53 14.04 23.56
N LEU A 62 -4.36 14.22 24.15
CA LEU A 62 -3.98 13.64 25.45
C LEU A 62 -4.64 14.41 26.59
N GLU A 63 -4.93 13.71 27.70
CA GLU A 63 -5.37 14.34 28.94
C GLU A 63 -4.16 14.79 29.80
N ASN A 64 -4.35 15.87 30.58
CA ASN A 64 -3.38 16.38 31.55
C ASN A 64 -1.99 16.66 30.97
N VAL A 65 -1.94 17.29 29.80
CA VAL A 65 -0.69 17.78 29.20
C VAL A 65 -0.25 19.07 29.91
N GLU A 66 0.98 19.08 30.39
CA GLU A 66 1.62 20.28 30.94
C GLU A 66 2.16 21.14 29.79
N ILE A 67 1.88 22.45 29.83
CA ILE A 67 2.46 23.42 28.90
C ILE A 67 3.89 23.70 29.35
N LEU A 68 4.86 23.27 28.56
CA LEU A 68 6.30 23.37 28.88
C LEU A 68 6.95 24.62 28.30
N ASP A 69 6.30 25.27 27.33
CA ASP A 69 6.78 26.47 26.66
C ASP A 69 5.58 27.32 26.23
N ASP A 70 5.42 28.49 26.81
CA ASP A 70 4.31 29.42 26.55
C ASP A 70 4.51 30.25 25.26
N GLU A 71 5.69 30.27 24.68
CA GLU A 71 5.97 31.03 23.46
C GLU A 71 5.38 30.37 22.23
N ILE A 72 5.26 29.05 22.22
CA ILE A 72 4.68 28.27 21.10
C ILE A 72 3.18 28.03 21.28
N ALA A 73 2.52 27.60 20.21
CA ALA A 73 1.08 27.31 20.25
C ALA A 73 0.80 25.88 20.76
N TRP A 74 -0.19 25.77 21.63
CA TRP A 74 -0.69 24.48 22.12
C TRP A 74 -2.16 24.34 21.76
N ILE A 75 -2.49 23.35 20.92
CA ILE A 75 -3.84 23.14 20.43
C ILE A 75 -4.33 21.77 20.91
N LYS A 76 -5.37 21.78 21.76
CA LYS A 76 -6.07 20.56 22.18
C LYS A 76 -7.16 20.23 21.15
N VAL A 77 -7.24 18.97 20.72
CA VAL A 77 -8.26 18.50 19.78
C VAL A 77 -9.02 17.31 20.37
N ALA A 78 -10.25 17.10 19.91
CA ALA A 78 -11.08 15.99 20.38
C ALA A 78 -10.61 14.62 19.82
N ASN A 79 -9.97 14.61 18.65
CA ASN A 79 -9.45 13.39 18.01
C ASN A 79 -8.31 13.74 17.07
N LEU A 80 -7.12 13.28 17.41
CA LEU A 80 -5.88 13.61 16.69
C LEU A 80 -5.93 13.18 15.22
N GLN A 81 -6.43 11.98 14.95
CA GLN A 81 -6.47 11.46 13.59
C GLN A 81 -7.43 12.23 12.68
N LYS A 82 -8.61 12.57 13.18
CA LYS A 82 -9.56 13.41 12.42
C LYS A 82 -8.98 14.80 12.13
N SER A 83 -8.27 15.38 13.08
CA SER A 83 -7.61 16.68 12.92
C SER A 83 -6.48 16.61 11.88
N ILE A 84 -5.68 15.54 11.87
CA ILE A 84 -4.68 15.29 10.81
C ILE A 84 -5.35 15.28 9.43
N TYR A 85 -6.43 14.51 9.26
CA TYR A 85 -7.16 14.45 7.99
C TYR A 85 -7.76 15.80 7.59
N SER A 86 -8.27 16.57 8.54
CA SER A 86 -8.79 17.92 8.29
C SER A 86 -7.71 18.85 7.75
N LEU A 87 -6.50 18.81 8.32
CA LEU A 87 -5.40 19.65 7.85
C LEU A 87 -4.91 19.21 6.46
N ILE A 88 -4.80 17.88 6.20
CA ILE A 88 -4.48 17.35 4.88
C ILE A 88 -5.54 17.81 3.86
N ARG A 89 -6.82 17.61 4.17
CA ARG A 89 -7.94 18.06 3.32
C ARG A 89 -7.85 19.52 2.97
N TYR A 90 -7.61 20.38 3.97
CA TYR A 90 -7.45 21.82 3.75
C TYR A 90 -6.30 22.13 2.78
N LYS A 91 -5.14 21.48 2.97
CA LYS A 91 -3.97 21.67 2.09
C LYS A 91 -4.22 21.19 0.66
N LEU A 92 -4.91 20.07 0.48
CA LEU A 92 -5.22 19.51 -0.84
C LEU A 92 -6.33 20.31 -1.55
N ALA A 93 -7.33 20.79 -0.81
CA ALA A 93 -8.43 21.58 -1.39
C ALA A 93 -7.96 22.86 -2.08
N LEU A 94 -6.82 23.43 -1.66
CA LEU A 94 -6.23 24.61 -2.27
C LEU A 94 -5.58 24.34 -3.65
N LYS A 95 -5.46 23.07 -4.07
CA LYS A 95 -4.65 22.65 -5.24
C LYS A 95 -5.46 22.15 -6.43
N ASN A 96 -6.79 22.05 -6.34
CA ASN A 96 -7.69 21.60 -7.41
C ASN A 96 -7.20 20.29 -8.07
N LEU A 97 -7.06 19.22 -7.29
CA LEU A 97 -6.46 17.96 -7.71
C LEU A 97 -7.45 17.03 -8.41
N ASN A 98 -6.93 16.10 -9.19
CA ASN A 98 -7.66 14.97 -9.75
C ASN A 98 -7.48 13.74 -8.84
N ALA A 99 -8.49 13.39 -8.07
CA ALA A 99 -8.42 12.28 -7.12
C ALA A 99 -9.11 11.02 -7.65
N TYR A 100 -8.50 9.86 -7.42
CA TYR A 100 -9.01 8.56 -7.86
C TYR A 100 -8.88 7.49 -6.78
N TYR A 101 -9.98 6.78 -6.55
CA TYR A 101 -9.94 5.47 -5.91
C TYR A 101 -9.59 4.41 -6.97
N CYS A 102 -8.67 3.51 -6.67
CA CYS A 102 -8.29 2.39 -7.53
C CYS A 102 -8.17 1.09 -6.72
N ASP A 103 -8.20 -0.05 -7.41
CA ASP A 103 -7.94 -1.34 -6.76
C ASP A 103 -6.45 -1.53 -6.41
N ASP A 104 -6.16 -2.57 -5.62
CA ASP A 104 -4.81 -2.83 -5.12
C ASP A 104 -3.79 -3.09 -6.24
N TYR A 105 -4.20 -3.75 -7.34
CA TYR A 105 -3.30 -4.00 -8.46
C TYR A 105 -2.97 -2.72 -9.24
N SER A 106 -3.98 -1.89 -9.51
CA SER A 106 -3.79 -0.57 -10.12
C SER A 106 -2.89 0.31 -9.26
N TYR A 107 -3.13 0.32 -7.94
CA TYR A 107 -2.31 1.08 -6.99
C TYR A 107 -0.84 0.62 -7.01
N HIS A 108 -0.60 -0.68 -6.98
CA HIS A 108 0.74 -1.25 -7.07
C HIS A 108 1.44 -0.91 -8.39
N LEU A 109 0.72 -1.00 -9.51
CA LEU A 109 1.27 -0.59 -10.82
C LEU A 109 1.64 0.90 -10.85
N LEU A 110 0.79 1.79 -10.32
CA LEU A 110 1.09 3.21 -10.22
C LEU A 110 2.35 3.45 -9.38
N GLU A 111 2.52 2.72 -8.27
CA GLU A 111 3.72 2.79 -7.43
C GLU A 111 4.98 2.35 -8.20
N GLU A 112 4.89 1.30 -9.03
CA GLU A 112 5.99 0.85 -9.87
C GLU A 112 6.26 1.78 -11.05
N GLN A 113 5.23 2.30 -11.69
CA GLN A 113 5.34 3.22 -12.85
C GLN A 113 5.97 4.57 -12.47
N ARG A 114 5.67 5.12 -11.29
CA ARG A 114 6.24 6.38 -10.77
C ARG A 114 6.08 7.55 -11.75
N PHE A 115 4.86 7.78 -12.23
CA PHE A 115 4.57 8.95 -13.05
C PHE A 115 4.82 10.24 -12.25
N SER A 116 5.37 11.27 -12.91
CA SER A 116 5.88 12.48 -12.26
C SER A 116 4.81 13.34 -11.58
N ASP A 117 3.58 13.32 -12.10
CA ASP A 117 2.43 14.09 -11.65
C ASP A 117 1.46 13.27 -10.77
N THR A 118 1.91 12.12 -10.27
CA THR A 118 1.07 11.14 -9.59
C THR A 118 1.56 10.88 -8.16
N TYR A 119 0.67 11.06 -7.20
CA TYR A 119 0.93 10.88 -5.77
C TYR A 119 0.02 9.81 -5.18
N LEU A 120 0.59 8.93 -4.38
CA LEU A 120 -0.11 7.79 -3.80
C LEU A 120 -0.38 8.02 -2.31
N ILE A 121 -1.65 7.92 -1.92
CA ILE A 121 -2.09 7.99 -0.53
C ILE A 121 -2.34 6.58 -0.02
N ASN A 122 -1.65 6.18 1.03
CA ASN A 122 -1.85 4.91 1.72
C ASN A 122 -1.95 5.13 3.24
N LYS A 123 -2.08 4.04 4.00
CA LYS A 123 -2.15 4.08 5.46
C LYS A 123 -0.90 4.69 6.13
N ASP A 124 0.24 4.71 5.45
CA ASP A 124 1.44 5.45 5.89
C ASP A 124 1.33 6.93 5.47
N ILE A 125 0.44 7.64 6.14
CA ILE A 125 0.16 9.06 5.89
C ILE A 125 1.40 9.94 6.06
N ASP A 126 2.36 9.54 6.89
CA ASP A 126 3.58 10.33 7.12
C ASP A 126 4.43 10.50 5.84
N LYS A 127 4.47 9.48 4.99
CA LYS A 127 5.10 9.60 3.66
C LYS A 127 4.36 10.57 2.77
N PHE A 128 3.02 10.47 2.74
CA PHE A 128 2.19 11.34 1.92
C PHE A 128 2.31 12.81 2.36
N ILE A 129 2.29 13.09 3.67
CA ILE A 129 2.48 14.45 4.20
C ILE A 129 3.79 15.07 3.69
N SER A 130 4.85 14.29 3.62
CA SER A 130 6.14 14.76 3.13
C SER A 130 6.09 15.21 1.66
N SER A 131 5.21 14.63 0.85
CA SER A 131 5.03 14.98 -0.57
C SER A 131 4.00 16.08 -0.82
N ILE A 132 3.18 16.47 0.17
CA ILE A 132 2.11 17.47 -0.04
C ILE A 132 2.64 18.81 -0.58
N GLN A 133 3.86 19.21 -0.20
CA GLN A 133 4.46 20.45 -0.66
C GLN A 133 4.84 20.40 -2.15
N ASP A 134 5.16 19.21 -2.65
CA ASP A 134 5.60 18.99 -4.03
C ASP A 134 4.42 18.82 -5.00
N ILE A 135 3.20 18.57 -4.48
CA ILE A 135 1.98 18.43 -5.27
C ILE A 135 1.63 19.79 -5.88
N ASN A 136 1.42 19.83 -7.20
CA ASN A 136 1.03 21.01 -7.93
C ASN A 136 -0.48 21.02 -8.22
N GLU A 137 -0.97 22.13 -8.73
CA GLU A 137 -2.35 22.25 -9.22
C GLU A 137 -2.56 21.29 -10.41
N ASN A 138 -3.71 20.61 -10.43
CA ASN A 138 -4.13 19.61 -11.41
C ASN A 138 -3.35 18.28 -11.38
N ASP A 139 -2.42 18.07 -10.44
CA ASP A 139 -1.79 16.76 -10.23
C ASP A 139 -2.82 15.69 -9.84
N TYR A 140 -2.38 14.44 -9.90
CA TYR A 140 -3.21 13.28 -9.62
C TYR A 140 -2.87 12.65 -8.28
N ILE A 141 -3.91 12.33 -7.51
CA ILE A 141 -3.78 11.56 -6.28
C ILE A 141 -4.58 10.26 -6.38
N PHE A 142 -3.98 9.15 -5.96
CA PHE A 142 -4.59 7.83 -5.97
C PHE A 142 -4.56 7.19 -4.59
N SER A 143 -5.59 6.42 -4.29
CA SER A 143 -5.63 5.58 -3.10
C SER A 143 -6.38 4.28 -3.37
N ASN A 144 -5.92 3.19 -2.78
CA ASN A 144 -6.64 1.93 -2.69
C ASN A 144 -7.45 1.80 -1.37
N ASP A 145 -7.41 2.83 -0.53
CA ASP A 145 -8.22 2.93 0.69
C ASP A 145 -9.30 3.99 0.50
N LYS A 146 -10.53 3.53 0.31
CA LYS A 146 -11.67 4.39 0.02
C LYS A 146 -12.05 5.28 1.20
N GLU A 147 -11.92 4.77 2.44
CA GLU A 147 -12.26 5.53 3.65
C GLU A 147 -11.24 6.63 3.89
N LEU A 148 -9.96 6.31 3.74
CA LEU A 148 -8.88 7.29 3.82
C LEU A 148 -9.03 8.38 2.76
N LEU A 149 -9.24 7.99 1.49
CA LEU A 149 -9.40 8.95 0.40
C LEU A 149 -10.61 9.87 0.64
N SER A 150 -11.76 9.31 1.05
CA SER A 150 -12.95 10.10 1.40
C SER A 150 -12.68 11.10 2.53
N SER A 151 -11.81 10.73 3.48
CA SER A 151 -11.47 11.57 4.63
C SER A 151 -10.58 12.75 4.23
N VAL A 152 -9.68 12.59 3.27
CA VAL A 152 -8.70 13.62 2.89
C VAL A 152 -9.07 14.36 1.61
N TYR A 153 -9.81 13.74 0.67
CA TYR A 153 -10.28 14.35 -0.57
C TYR A 153 -11.61 13.73 -1.01
N PRO A 154 -12.76 14.22 -0.51
CA PRO A 154 -14.08 13.60 -0.71
C PRO A 154 -14.56 13.59 -2.17
N ASN A 155 -14.12 14.56 -2.98
CA ASN A 155 -14.52 14.69 -4.38
C ASN A 155 -13.55 13.90 -5.27
N TYR A 156 -13.70 12.57 -5.31
CA TYR A 156 -12.84 11.69 -6.09
C TYR A 156 -13.64 10.87 -7.12
N ASN A 157 -12.96 10.47 -8.16
CA ASN A 157 -13.44 9.53 -9.16
C ASN A 157 -12.98 8.10 -8.84
N THR A 158 -13.45 7.13 -9.60
CA THR A 158 -13.00 5.74 -9.49
C THR A 158 -12.41 5.31 -10.83
N PHE A 159 -11.25 4.69 -10.84
CA PHE A 159 -10.80 3.95 -12.01
C PHE A 159 -11.85 2.89 -12.35
N ASN A 160 -12.18 2.78 -13.62
CA ASN A 160 -13.26 1.91 -13.95
C ASN A 160 -13.00 1.01 -15.06
N LYS A 161 -12.90 -0.27 -14.97
CA LYS A 161 -13.27 -0.85 -15.27
C LYS A 161 -13.59 -1.99 -16.16
N ASN A 162 -14.47 -2.01 -17.06
CA ASN A 162 -14.78 -3.03 -18.04
C ASN A 162 -14.28 -2.60 -19.41
N HIS A 163 -13.01 -2.87 -19.69
CA HIS A 163 -12.42 -2.61 -20.99
C HIS A 163 -12.86 -3.69 -22.00
N LYS A 164 -13.06 -3.29 -23.26
CA LYS A 164 -13.36 -4.23 -24.33
C LYS A 164 -12.08 -5.01 -24.68
N ILE A 165 -12.09 -6.30 -24.41
CA ILE A 165 -10.98 -7.21 -24.69
C ILE A 165 -11.37 -8.11 -25.84
N GLN A 166 -10.52 -8.20 -26.88
CA GLN A 166 -10.67 -9.03 -28.06
C GLN A 166 -9.46 -9.95 -28.23
N ASN A 167 -9.57 -10.99 -29.03
CA ASN A 167 -8.49 -11.91 -29.35
C ASN A 167 -7.72 -12.41 -28.11
N PHE A 168 -8.47 -12.71 -27.05
CA PHE A 168 -7.90 -13.12 -25.76
C PHE A 168 -7.31 -14.52 -25.85
N ILE A 169 -6.03 -14.64 -25.48
CA ILE A 169 -5.30 -15.90 -25.37
C ILE A 169 -4.68 -15.97 -23.97
N GLU A 170 -5.03 -17.01 -23.23
CA GLU A 170 -4.42 -17.34 -21.93
C GLU A 170 -3.30 -18.38 -22.18
N HIS A 171 -2.04 -17.94 -22.17
CA HIS A 171 -0.87 -18.82 -22.35
C HIS A 171 -0.60 -19.65 -21.10
N SER A 172 -0.83 -19.03 -19.95
CA SER A 172 -0.82 -19.65 -18.62
C SER A 172 -1.71 -18.81 -17.69
N MET A 173 -1.92 -19.28 -16.47
CA MET A 173 -2.64 -18.49 -15.45
C MET A 173 -1.98 -17.12 -15.18
N PHE A 174 -0.70 -16.96 -15.49
CA PHE A 174 0.09 -15.76 -15.21
C PHE A 174 0.46 -14.96 -16.46
N GLU A 175 0.12 -15.43 -17.65
CA GLU A 175 0.54 -14.83 -18.91
C GLU A 175 -0.58 -14.84 -19.92
N THR A 176 -0.90 -13.66 -20.48
CA THR A 176 -1.99 -13.45 -21.41
C THR A 176 -1.56 -12.63 -22.62
N SER A 177 -2.27 -12.85 -23.75
CA SER A 177 -2.24 -11.95 -24.91
C SER A 177 -3.67 -11.53 -25.24
N PHE A 178 -3.85 -10.29 -25.70
CA PHE A 178 -5.16 -9.78 -26.06
C PHE A 178 -5.04 -8.52 -26.90
N THR A 179 -6.14 -8.13 -27.53
CA THR A 179 -6.29 -6.84 -28.23
C THR A 179 -7.25 -5.96 -27.43
N SER A 180 -6.87 -4.70 -27.21
CA SER A 180 -7.74 -3.68 -26.62
C SER A 180 -7.36 -2.32 -27.20
N TYR A 181 -8.35 -1.43 -27.46
CA TYR A 181 -8.10 -0.10 -28.04
C TYR A 181 -7.20 -0.12 -29.28
N GLU A 182 -7.45 -1.09 -30.19
CA GLU A 182 -6.71 -1.30 -31.46
C GLU A 182 -5.23 -1.68 -31.26
N GLU A 183 -4.80 -1.97 -30.04
CA GLU A 183 -3.45 -2.41 -29.71
C GLU A 183 -3.43 -3.88 -29.33
N TYR A 184 -2.38 -4.58 -29.79
CA TYR A 184 -2.14 -5.96 -29.44
C TYR A 184 -1.10 -6.08 -28.34
N PHE A 185 -1.53 -6.59 -27.20
CA PHE A 185 -0.69 -6.88 -26.03
C PHE A 185 -0.22 -8.34 -26.10
N GLN A 186 1.06 -8.52 -26.37
CA GLN A 186 1.63 -9.86 -26.58
C GLN A 186 2.33 -10.37 -25.32
N ARG A 187 1.91 -11.55 -24.85
CA ARG A 187 2.55 -12.32 -23.77
C ARG A 187 2.90 -11.49 -22.54
N LEU A 188 1.94 -10.71 -22.08
CA LEU A 188 2.11 -9.96 -20.84
C LEU A 188 2.02 -10.88 -19.62
N ARG A 189 2.89 -10.69 -18.65
CA ARG A 189 2.81 -11.35 -17.34
C ARG A 189 1.72 -10.73 -16.47
N VAL A 190 0.52 -10.73 -17.00
CA VAL A 190 -0.69 -10.23 -16.35
C VAL A 190 -1.73 -11.33 -16.38
N PRO A 191 -2.18 -11.84 -15.22
CA PRO A 191 -3.31 -12.76 -15.13
C PRO A 191 -4.59 -12.11 -15.66
N LYS A 192 -5.50 -12.92 -16.20
CA LYS A 192 -6.80 -12.44 -16.66
C LYS A 192 -7.54 -11.59 -15.63
N LEU A 193 -7.37 -11.91 -14.34
CA LEU A 193 -7.95 -11.19 -13.20
C LEU A 193 -7.61 -9.69 -13.20
N TYR A 194 -6.42 -9.32 -13.67
CA TYR A 194 -5.85 -7.98 -13.55
C TYR A 194 -5.75 -7.20 -14.87
N ILE A 195 -6.27 -7.74 -15.97
CA ILE A 195 -6.18 -7.07 -17.28
C ILE A 195 -6.87 -5.70 -17.24
N ASN A 196 -8.06 -5.61 -16.65
CA ASN A 196 -8.79 -4.33 -16.57
C ASN A 196 -8.01 -3.29 -15.77
N SER A 197 -7.50 -3.69 -14.61
CA SER A 197 -6.70 -2.81 -13.74
C SER A 197 -5.40 -2.36 -14.42
N MET A 198 -4.74 -3.25 -15.17
CA MET A 198 -3.57 -2.91 -15.98
C MET A 198 -3.93 -1.90 -17.09
N LEU A 199 -5.05 -2.12 -17.78
CA LEU A 199 -5.51 -1.21 -18.83
C LEU A 199 -5.90 0.16 -18.26
N ASP A 200 -6.51 0.23 -17.07
CA ASP A 200 -6.80 1.50 -16.40
C ASP A 200 -5.53 2.34 -16.23
N VAL A 201 -4.46 1.74 -15.69
CA VAL A 201 -3.17 2.44 -15.47
C VAL A 201 -2.47 2.76 -16.80
N TYR A 202 -2.51 1.83 -17.77
CA TYR A 202 -1.95 2.06 -19.10
C TYR A 202 -2.62 3.24 -19.81
N LEU A 203 -3.95 3.30 -19.82
CA LEU A 203 -4.72 4.37 -20.47
C LEU A 203 -4.59 5.70 -19.73
N PHE A 204 -4.36 5.69 -18.44
CA PHE A 204 -4.12 6.89 -17.65
C PHE A 204 -2.87 7.65 -18.13
N ASN A 205 -1.76 6.95 -18.34
CA ASN A 205 -0.54 7.57 -18.89
C ASN A 205 0.17 6.63 -19.88
N LYS A 206 -0.45 6.49 -21.05
CA LYS A 206 0.02 5.61 -22.12
C LYS A 206 1.43 5.94 -22.62
N ARG A 207 1.79 7.24 -22.61
CA ARG A 207 3.07 7.72 -23.12
C ARG A 207 4.25 7.25 -22.29
N ASP A 208 4.10 7.31 -20.97
CA ASP A 208 5.19 7.04 -20.03
C ASP A 208 5.09 5.64 -19.39
N PHE A 209 4.12 4.82 -19.88
CA PHE A 209 3.92 3.48 -19.34
C PHE A 209 5.03 2.52 -19.76
N ASP A 210 5.72 1.93 -18.78
CA ASP A 210 6.82 1.00 -18.97
C ASP A 210 6.38 -0.47 -18.74
N PHE A 211 6.24 -1.22 -19.83
CA PHE A 211 5.87 -2.64 -19.78
C PHE A 211 6.94 -3.53 -19.12
N SER A 212 8.19 -3.09 -19.05
CA SER A 212 9.25 -3.86 -18.37
C SER A 212 8.98 -3.99 -16.86
N LYS A 213 8.32 -3.01 -16.28
CA LYS A 213 7.93 -2.98 -14.86
C LYS A 213 6.89 -4.06 -14.54
N ILE A 214 5.93 -4.31 -15.44
CA ILE A 214 5.00 -5.44 -15.30
C ILE A 214 5.75 -6.77 -15.27
N LYS A 215 6.73 -6.96 -16.16
CA LYS A 215 7.50 -8.20 -16.24
C LYS A 215 8.29 -8.47 -14.95
N ASN A 216 8.76 -7.42 -14.30
CA ASN A 216 9.60 -7.47 -13.10
C ASN A 216 8.79 -7.38 -11.80
N SER A 217 7.52 -7.03 -11.87
CA SER A 217 6.63 -6.92 -10.72
C SER A 217 6.59 -8.19 -9.89
N ASN A 218 6.53 -8.02 -8.58
CA ASN A 218 6.36 -9.11 -7.62
C ASN A 218 4.89 -9.34 -7.23
N TYR A 219 3.96 -8.56 -7.77
CA TYR A 219 2.55 -8.68 -7.46
C TYR A 219 1.95 -9.93 -8.13
N PHE A 220 1.31 -10.78 -7.34
CA PHE A 220 0.75 -12.07 -7.78
C PHE A 220 1.75 -12.93 -8.59
N LYS A 221 3.04 -12.77 -8.31
CA LYS A 221 4.12 -13.47 -9.01
C LYS A 221 4.32 -14.86 -8.45
N PRO A 222 4.26 -15.91 -9.30
CA PRO A 222 4.52 -17.27 -8.84
C PRO A 222 6.01 -17.48 -8.58
N ILE A 223 6.31 -18.17 -7.48
CA ILE A 223 7.61 -18.76 -7.19
C ILE A 223 7.52 -20.24 -7.55
N PHE A 224 8.10 -20.66 -8.67
CA PHE A 224 8.11 -22.05 -9.07
C PHE A 224 9.12 -22.84 -8.26
N VAL A 225 8.71 -24.01 -7.78
CA VAL A 225 9.54 -24.88 -6.94
C VAL A 225 9.50 -26.32 -7.41
N ASP A 226 10.60 -27.03 -7.22
CA ASP A 226 10.68 -28.48 -7.42
C ASP A 226 10.08 -29.29 -6.24
N LYS A 227 10.21 -30.59 -6.25
CA LYS A 227 9.75 -31.48 -5.16
C LYS A 227 10.52 -31.27 -3.85
N GLN A 228 11.72 -30.76 -3.92
CA GLN A 228 12.60 -30.46 -2.79
C GLN A 228 12.40 -29.05 -2.26
N LEU A 229 11.48 -28.27 -2.87
CA LEU A 229 11.21 -26.86 -2.59
C LEU A 229 12.37 -25.92 -2.95
N SER A 230 13.24 -26.32 -3.89
CA SER A 230 14.23 -25.44 -4.50
C SER A 230 13.56 -24.58 -5.56
N ILE A 231 13.92 -23.29 -5.60
CA ILE A 231 13.40 -22.35 -6.61
C ILE A 231 13.95 -22.75 -7.98
N ILE A 232 13.08 -22.82 -8.96
CA ILE A 232 13.40 -23.12 -10.35
C ILE A 232 12.86 -22.05 -11.30
N GLU A 233 13.28 -22.10 -12.56
CA GLU A 233 12.85 -21.13 -13.57
C GLU A 233 11.34 -21.11 -13.77
N HIS A 234 10.83 -19.94 -14.15
CA HIS A 234 9.41 -19.72 -14.44
C HIS A 234 8.85 -20.74 -15.43
N GLY A 235 7.78 -21.41 -15.04
CA GLY A 235 7.08 -22.38 -15.88
C GLY A 235 7.76 -23.74 -16.03
N LYS A 236 8.85 -24.02 -15.31
CA LYS A 236 9.57 -25.32 -15.32
C LYS A 236 9.04 -26.33 -14.30
N SER A 237 7.99 -26.00 -13.57
CA SER A 237 7.32 -26.89 -12.63
C SER A 237 5.81 -26.70 -12.67
N GLU A 238 5.10 -27.76 -12.28
CA GLU A 238 3.66 -27.69 -11.98
C GLU A 238 3.36 -27.18 -10.55
N ARG A 239 4.41 -26.92 -9.76
CA ARG A 239 4.32 -26.44 -8.38
C ARG A 239 4.76 -25.00 -8.30
N PHE A 240 3.92 -24.18 -7.67
CA PHE A 240 4.25 -22.79 -7.42
C PHE A 240 3.67 -22.27 -6.10
N ILE A 241 4.25 -21.19 -5.62
CA ILE A 241 3.84 -20.45 -4.42
C ILE A 241 3.52 -19.03 -4.83
N ILE A 242 2.40 -18.50 -4.36
CA ILE A 242 2.00 -17.08 -4.48
C ILE A 242 1.93 -16.50 -3.08
N CYS A 243 2.41 -15.29 -2.91
CA CYS A 243 2.38 -14.56 -1.65
C CYS A 243 1.60 -13.26 -1.82
N GLN A 244 0.75 -12.96 -0.85
CA GLN A 244 -0.03 -11.73 -0.84
C GLN A 244 -0.13 -11.14 0.57
N ASN A 245 -0.33 -9.85 0.61
CA ASN A 245 -0.64 -9.15 1.85
C ASN A 245 -2.01 -9.57 2.41
N ASP A 246 -2.23 -9.30 3.68
CA ASP A 246 -3.50 -9.56 4.35
C ASP A 246 -4.52 -8.48 3.95
N ASN A 247 -5.31 -8.78 2.92
CA ASN A 247 -6.41 -7.96 2.40
C ASN A 247 -7.56 -8.89 2.00
N ASP A 248 -8.64 -8.86 2.76
CA ASP A 248 -9.75 -9.81 2.63
C ASP A 248 -10.41 -9.82 1.25
N ASP A 249 -10.69 -8.65 0.68
CA ASP A 249 -11.36 -8.55 -0.62
C ASP A 249 -10.47 -8.99 -1.78
N LEU A 250 -9.21 -8.59 -1.75
CA LEU A 250 -8.19 -9.02 -2.70
C LEU A 250 -8.01 -10.53 -2.63
N ASN A 251 -7.72 -11.05 -1.44
CA ASN A 251 -7.46 -12.45 -1.22
C ASN A 251 -8.64 -13.33 -1.64
N LYS A 252 -9.87 -12.90 -1.37
CA LYS A 252 -11.09 -13.59 -1.80
C LYS A 252 -11.20 -13.71 -3.33
N ASN A 253 -10.86 -12.67 -4.06
CA ASN A 253 -10.91 -12.67 -5.53
C ASN A 253 -9.81 -13.56 -6.13
N GLU A 254 -8.60 -13.48 -5.60
CA GLU A 254 -7.47 -14.32 -6.03
C GLU A 254 -7.70 -15.80 -5.72
N ILE A 255 -8.22 -16.12 -4.54
CA ILE A 255 -8.60 -17.49 -4.16
C ILE A 255 -9.67 -18.06 -5.09
N LYS A 256 -10.69 -17.28 -5.44
CA LYS A 256 -11.70 -17.71 -6.43
C LYS A 256 -11.06 -17.95 -7.80
N PHE A 257 -10.14 -17.08 -8.22
CA PHE A 257 -9.42 -17.23 -9.48
C PHE A 257 -8.57 -18.51 -9.48
N LEU A 258 -7.79 -18.75 -8.42
CA LEU A 258 -6.99 -19.96 -8.26
C LEU A 258 -7.86 -21.22 -8.27
N ASN A 259 -8.93 -21.27 -7.49
CA ASN A 259 -9.84 -22.42 -7.43
C ASN A 259 -10.46 -22.75 -8.81
N LYS A 260 -10.76 -21.74 -9.60
CA LYS A 260 -11.31 -21.92 -10.95
C LYS A 260 -10.26 -22.54 -11.91
N HIS A 261 -9.00 -22.09 -11.82
CA HIS A 261 -7.92 -22.58 -12.69
C HIS A 261 -7.36 -23.93 -12.28
N PHE A 262 -7.40 -24.23 -10.98
CA PHE A 262 -6.90 -25.49 -10.42
C PHE A 262 -8.04 -26.36 -9.85
N SER A 263 -9.14 -26.49 -10.59
CA SER A 263 -10.26 -27.35 -10.16
C SER A 263 -9.89 -28.81 -9.95
N TYR A 264 -8.84 -29.29 -10.64
CA TYR A 264 -8.29 -30.65 -10.54
C TYR A 264 -6.98 -30.72 -9.74
N GLY A 265 -6.40 -29.58 -9.37
CA GLY A 265 -5.14 -29.49 -8.63
C GLY A 265 -5.34 -29.38 -7.13
N LYS A 266 -4.27 -29.64 -6.40
CA LYS A 266 -4.23 -29.47 -4.95
C LYS A 266 -3.74 -28.07 -4.61
N ILE A 267 -4.60 -27.25 -4.03
CA ILE A 267 -4.26 -25.92 -3.52
C ILE A 267 -4.11 -26.00 -2.01
N VAL A 268 -3.00 -25.48 -1.50
CA VAL A 268 -2.74 -25.31 -0.07
C VAL A 268 -2.79 -23.82 0.26
N TYR A 269 -3.51 -23.49 1.30
CA TYR A 269 -3.64 -22.12 1.81
C TYR A 269 -2.89 -22.00 3.13
N LEU A 270 -2.00 -21.03 3.23
CA LEU A 270 -1.27 -20.69 4.46
C LEU A 270 -1.58 -19.23 4.83
N SER A 271 -1.72 -18.95 6.11
CA SER A 271 -1.92 -17.58 6.58
C SER A 271 -1.17 -17.34 7.88
N LYS A 272 -0.67 -16.12 8.06
CA LYS A 272 -0.04 -15.67 9.30
C LYS A 272 -1.00 -15.60 10.48
N LYS A 273 -2.30 -15.41 10.19
CA LYS A 273 -3.38 -15.31 11.17
C LYS A 273 -4.52 -16.21 10.76
N ASP A 274 -5.40 -16.49 11.71
CA ASP A 274 -6.68 -17.09 11.37
C ASP A 274 -7.46 -16.18 10.41
N ASN A 275 -7.92 -16.75 9.30
CA ASN A 275 -8.59 -16.00 8.25
C ASN A 275 -9.95 -16.63 7.96
N SER A 276 -11.01 -15.87 8.24
CA SER A 276 -12.41 -16.31 8.10
C SER A 276 -12.79 -16.70 6.66
N LEU A 277 -12.07 -16.22 5.66
CA LEU A 277 -12.35 -16.53 4.24
C LEU A 277 -12.14 -18.01 3.89
N LEU A 278 -11.34 -18.73 4.69
CA LEU A 278 -10.89 -20.11 4.38
C LEU A 278 -10.99 -21.05 5.58
N SER A 279 -11.88 -20.79 6.52
CA SER A 279 -12.00 -21.38 7.86
C SER A 279 -11.79 -22.90 7.99
N SER A 280 -11.93 -23.69 6.92
CA SER A 280 -11.73 -25.15 6.95
C SER A 280 -10.52 -25.66 6.17
N LYS A 281 -9.77 -24.82 5.46
CA LYS A 281 -8.69 -25.21 4.54
C LYS A 281 -7.36 -24.52 4.78
N ILE A 282 -7.28 -23.62 5.75
CA ILE A 282 -6.05 -22.89 6.08
C ILE A 282 -5.22 -23.65 7.08
N LYS A 283 -3.91 -23.70 6.84
CA LYS A 283 -2.91 -23.99 7.86
C LYS A 283 -2.28 -22.68 8.35
N ILE A 284 -2.20 -22.50 9.66
CA ILE A 284 -1.59 -21.31 10.23
C ILE A 284 -0.07 -21.43 10.14
N LEU A 285 0.57 -20.42 9.56
CA LEU A 285 2.01 -20.28 9.45
C LEU A 285 2.48 -19.12 10.33
N ASN A 286 2.75 -19.40 11.61
CA ASN A 286 3.18 -18.36 12.56
C ASN A 286 4.60 -17.87 12.29
N ASP A 287 5.49 -18.74 11.81
CA ASP A 287 6.88 -18.42 11.51
C ASP A 287 7.27 -19.01 10.15
N LEU A 288 7.93 -18.16 9.34
CA LEU A 288 8.43 -18.55 8.02
C LEU A 288 9.48 -19.68 8.07
N GLN A 289 10.19 -19.86 9.18
CA GLN A 289 11.15 -20.94 9.34
C GLN A 289 10.47 -22.32 9.20
N ASN A 290 9.19 -22.41 9.56
CA ASN A 290 8.41 -23.66 9.46
C ASN A 290 7.82 -23.88 8.06
N LEU A 291 7.96 -22.93 7.12
CA LEU A 291 7.36 -23.01 5.79
C LEU A 291 7.75 -24.30 5.06
N LYS A 292 9.05 -24.62 5.01
CA LYS A 292 9.55 -25.79 4.29
C LYS A 292 9.05 -27.12 4.88
N SER A 293 9.01 -27.24 6.20
CA SER A 293 8.48 -28.43 6.87
C SER A 293 7.01 -28.64 6.54
N ILE A 294 6.21 -27.57 6.66
CA ILE A 294 4.78 -27.61 6.34
C ILE A 294 4.54 -27.97 4.86
N LEU A 295 5.29 -27.38 3.93
CA LEU A 295 5.12 -27.64 2.50
C LEU A 295 5.60 -29.02 2.07
N LYS A 296 6.61 -29.60 2.73
CA LYS A 296 7.06 -30.99 2.49
C LYS A 296 6.00 -32.02 2.86
N GLU A 297 5.23 -31.75 3.91
CA GLU A 297 4.11 -32.59 4.33
C GLU A 297 2.89 -32.46 3.40
N CYS A 298 2.83 -31.38 2.61
CA CYS A 298 1.72 -31.09 1.73
C CYS A 298 2.02 -31.55 0.30
N ASN A 299 1.12 -32.34 -0.28
CA ASN A 299 1.12 -32.52 -1.72
C ASN A 299 0.31 -31.39 -2.36
N PHE A 300 0.97 -30.48 -3.10
CA PHE A 300 0.32 -29.31 -3.70
C PHE A 300 0.81 -29.06 -5.13
N ASN A 301 -0.05 -28.44 -5.94
CA ASN A 301 0.29 -27.78 -7.19
C ASN A 301 0.44 -26.27 -6.99
N ALA A 302 -0.48 -25.66 -6.23
CA ALA A 302 -0.43 -24.26 -5.87
C ALA A 302 -0.42 -24.09 -4.35
N CYS A 303 0.42 -23.19 -3.85
CA CYS A 303 0.38 -22.72 -2.48
C CYS A 303 0.11 -21.21 -2.49
N TYR A 304 -0.93 -20.78 -1.75
CA TYR A 304 -1.26 -19.37 -1.59
C TYR A 304 -1.03 -18.95 -0.14
N ILE A 305 -0.15 -17.98 0.05
CA ILE A 305 0.32 -17.54 1.38
C ILE A 305 -0.14 -16.11 1.62
N ILE A 306 -0.83 -15.89 2.74
CA ILE A 306 -1.37 -14.58 3.16
C ILE A 306 -0.53 -14.02 4.30
N GLY A 307 -0.18 -12.73 4.21
CA GLY A 307 0.47 -11.97 5.29
C GLY A 307 2.00 -12.06 5.30
N PHE A 308 2.62 -12.51 4.20
CA PHE A 308 4.08 -12.52 4.03
C PHE A 308 4.48 -11.95 2.67
N SER A 309 5.63 -11.29 2.62
CA SER A 309 6.13 -10.71 1.37
C SER A 309 6.77 -11.75 0.46
N TYR A 310 6.74 -11.49 -0.86
CA TYR A 310 7.42 -12.30 -1.86
C TYR A 310 8.91 -12.48 -1.54
N ASN A 311 9.59 -11.40 -1.13
CA ASN A 311 11.02 -11.43 -0.84
C ASN A 311 11.36 -12.27 0.40
N ASP A 312 10.50 -12.29 1.41
CA ASP A 312 10.72 -13.09 2.61
C ASP A 312 10.61 -14.60 2.29
N ILE A 313 9.64 -14.98 1.46
CA ILE A 313 9.51 -16.37 1.02
C ILE A 313 10.72 -16.79 0.18
N ILE A 314 11.19 -15.95 -0.76
CA ILE A 314 12.40 -16.23 -1.55
C ILE A 314 13.59 -16.49 -0.63
N LYS A 315 13.84 -15.63 0.37
CA LYS A 315 14.96 -15.79 1.31
C LYS A 315 14.90 -17.14 2.03
N VAL A 316 13.72 -17.54 2.50
CA VAL A 316 13.55 -18.82 3.20
C VAL A 316 13.77 -20.01 2.27
N LEU A 317 13.33 -19.93 1.01
CA LEU A 317 13.52 -20.99 0.03
C LEU A 317 14.98 -21.09 -0.46
N ASP A 318 15.70 -19.98 -0.62
CA ASP A 318 17.10 -19.95 -1.07
C ASP A 318 18.12 -20.42 -0.01
N ASN A 319 17.84 -20.21 1.27
CA ASN A 319 18.78 -20.58 2.35
C ASN A 319 19.13 -22.07 2.42
N THR A 320 18.49 -22.93 1.63
CA THR A 320 18.86 -24.38 1.52
C THR A 320 20.14 -24.63 0.75
N LYS A 321 20.62 -23.71 -0.10
CA LYS A 321 21.88 -23.92 -0.84
C LYS A 321 23.12 -23.77 0.05
N LYS A 322 23.01 -23.11 1.21
CA LYS A 322 24.13 -22.90 2.13
C LYS A 322 24.36 -24.05 3.12
N GLU A 323 23.36 -24.88 3.40
CA GLU A 323 23.50 -26.02 4.33
C GLU A 323 24.03 -27.28 3.68
N GLN A 324 24.01 -27.39 2.35
CA GLN A 324 24.49 -28.58 1.61
C GLN A 324 25.97 -28.52 1.16
N THR A 325 26.71 -27.47 1.48
CA THR A 325 28.13 -27.32 1.09
C THR A 325 29.12 -27.50 2.23
N LEU A 326 28.76 -28.19 3.30
CA LEU A 326 29.62 -28.50 4.44
C LEU A 326 29.85 -30.03 4.59
N PHE A 327 30.04 -30.73 3.45
CA PHE A 327 30.66 -32.06 3.45
C PHE A 327 31.52 -32.23 2.21
#